data_7be88e9e97fd2f675e3e12aee2afc0b4
#
_entry.id   7be88e9e97fd2f675e3e12aee2afc0b4
#
_cell.length_a   1.000
_cell.length_b   1.000
_cell.length_c   1.000
_cell.angle_alpha   90.00
_cell.angle_beta   90.00
_cell.angle_gamma   90.00
#
_symmetry.space_group_name_H-M   'P 1'
#
loop_
_entity.id
_entity.type
_entity.pdbx_description
1 polymer ?
#
loop_
_entity_poly.entity_id
_entity_poly.type
_entity_poly.pdbx_seq_one_letter_code
_entity_poly.pdbx_strand_id
1 'polypeptide(L)' 'SFKYAKLSGRIKEKFKTQERFAEAMNMSPRSISLKLNNKREWKQNEIDKACELLEIQTSEIGEFFFANIVQNSEQKSA' A
#
# COMPACT_ATOMS: atom_id res chain seq x y z
N SER A 1 -11.18 4.21 5.73
CA SER A 1 -9.87 4.56 5.14
C SER A 1 -8.79 3.64 5.66
N PHE A 2 -7.79 3.42 4.83
CA PHE A 2 -6.67 2.58 5.22
C PHE A 2 -5.44 3.42 5.47
N LYS A 3 -4.56 2.90 6.32
CA LYS A 3 -3.33 3.59 6.66
C LYS A 3 -2.22 2.97 5.82
N TYR A 4 -1.57 3.76 4.99
CA TYR A 4 -0.55 3.24 4.09
C TYR A 4 0.86 3.70 4.44
N ALA A 5 1.07 4.13 5.69
CA ALA A 5 2.41 4.59 6.08
C ALA A 5 3.45 3.48 5.95
N LYS A 6 3.07 2.26 6.35
CA LYS A 6 4.00 1.13 6.27
C LYS A 6 4.29 0.77 4.83
N LEU A 7 3.27 0.84 3.97
CA LEU A 7 3.46 0.55 2.55
C LEU A 7 4.36 1.62 1.93
N SER A 8 4.11 2.90 2.23
CA SER A 8 4.93 3.98 1.71
C SER A 8 6.39 3.83 2.15
N GLY A 9 6.60 3.42 3.40
CA GLY A 9 7.94 3.17 3.89
C GLY A 9 8.66 2.07 3.13
N ARG A 10 7.95 0.97 2.84
CA ARG A 10 8.55 -0.12 2.08
C ARG A 10 8.86 0.30 0.65
N ILE A 11 7.99 1.13 0.05
CA ILE A 11 8.24 1.64 -1.29
C ILE A 11 9.53 2.46 -1.29
N LYS A 12 9.68 3.35 -0.30
CA LYS A 12 10.88 4.16 -0.25
C LYS A 12 12.12 3.30 0.00
N GLU A 13 11.97 2.30 0.82
CA GLU A 13 13.09 1.40 1.12
C GLU A 13 13.57 0.67 -0.14
N LYS A 14 12.64 0.15 -0.94
CA LYS A 14 13.00 -0.67 -2.09
C LYS A 14 13.22 0.11 -3.38
N PHE A 15 12.50 1.21 -3.57
CA PHE A 15 12.54 1.92 -4.85
C PHE A 15 12.99 3.36 -4.74
N LYS A 16 13.17 3.89 -3.56
CA LYS A 16 13.59 5.26 -3.29
C LYS A 16 12.49 6.29 -3.53
N THR A 17 11.75 6.21 -4.62
CA THR A 17 10.70 7.19 -4.90
C THR A 17 9.44 6.49 -5.37
N GLN A 18 8.32 7.18 -5.25
CA GLN A 18 7.06 6.65 -5.76
C GLN A 18 7.09 6.53 -7.28
N GLU A 19 7.81 7.45 -7.94
CA GLU A 19 7.90 7.39 -9.40
C GLU A 19 8.58 6.10 -9.86
N ARG A 20 9.63 5.69 -9.18
CA ARG A 20 10.31 4.46 -9.57
C ARG A 20 9.43 3.25 -9.30
N PHE A 21 8.69 3.26 -8.21
CA PHE A 21 7.78 2.18 -7.90
C PHE A 21 6.65 2.13 -8.94
N ALA A 22 6.12 3.29 -9.32
CA ALA A 22 5.06 3.35 -10.31
C ALA A 22 5.54 2.77 -11.63
N GLU A 23 6.77 3.08 -12.00
CA GLU A 23 7.33 2.55 -13.23
C GLU A 23 7.41 1.03 -13.18
N ALA A 24 7.87 0.49 -12.07
CA ALA A 24 7.95 -0.96 -11.91
C ALA A 24 6.57 -1.61 -11.92
N MET A 25 5.56 -0.89 -11.43
CA MET A 25 4.20 -1.38 -11.45
C MET A 25 3.53 -1.18 -12.81
N ASN A 26 4.20 -0.47 -13.71
CA ASN A 26 3.64 -0.12 -15.01
C ASN A 26 2.39 0.74 -14.82
N MET A 27 2.46 1.68 -13.90
CA MET A 27 1.35 2.58 -13.59
C MET A 27 1.89 4.00 -13.54
N SER A 28 1.01 4.98 -13.66
CA SER A 28 1.46 6.36 -13.57
C SER A 28 1.73 6.74 -12.11
N PRO A 29 2.66 7.66 -11.87
CA PRO A 29 2.90 8.12 -10.50
C PRO A 29 1.62 8.70 -9.86
N ARG A 30 0.77 9.35 -10.67
CA ARG A 30 -0.47 9.90 -10.16
C ARG A 30 -1.38 8.79 -9.65
N SER A 31 -1.48 7.66 -10.36
CA SER A 31 -2.31 6.55 -9.92
C SER A 31 -1.80 6.00 -8.59
N ILE A 32 -0.50 5.85 -8.45
CA ILE A 32 0.08 5.36 -7.21
C ILE A 32 -0.23 6.34 -6.07
N SER A 33 -0.06 7.63 -6.33
CA SER A 33 -0.31 8.62 -5.31
C SER A 33 -1.77 8.61 -4.86
N LEU A 34 -2.70 8.49 -5.80
CA LEU A 34 -4.11 8.44 -5.46
C LEU A 34 -4.43 7.23 -4.59
N LYS A 35 -3.84 6.10 -4.90
CA LYS A 35 -4.10 4.89 -4.11
C LYS A 35 -3.49 4.99 -2.71
N LEU A 36 -2.32 5.58 -2.59
CA LEU A 36 -1.68 5.74 -1.29
C LEU A 36 -2.38 6.78 -0.43
N ASN A 37 -3.20 7.64 -1.04
CA ASN A 37 -3.93 8.66 -0.30
C ASN A 37 -5.41 8.34 -0.13
N ASN A 38 -5.77 7.07 -0.34
CA ASN A 38 -7.17 6.63 -0.18
C ASN A 38 -8.14 7.30 -1.13
N LYS A 39 -7.65 7.80 -2.26
CA LYS A 39 -8.53 8.39 -3.25
C LYS A 39 -8.95 7.38 -4.29
N ARG A 40 -8.29 6.23 -4.34
CA ARG A 40 -8.59 5.18 -5.28
C ARG A 40 -8.21 3.85 -4.66
N GLU A 41 -8.97 2.81 -4.92
CA GLU A 41 -8.72 1.52 -4.31
C GLU A 41 -7.64 0.75 -5.03
N TRP A 42 -6.92 -0.11 -4.30
CA TRP A 42 -5.98 -1.02 -4.89
C TRP A 42 -6.74 -2.22 -5.43
N LYS A 43 -6.45 -2.61 -6.66
CA LYS A 43 -7.06 -3.79 -7.24
C LYS A 43 -6.24 -5.00 -6.83
N GLN A 44 -6.89 -6.18 -6.86
CA GLN A 44 -6.22 -7.39 -6.41
C GLN A 44 -4.93 -7.67 -7.18
N ASN A 45 -4.94 -7.52 -8.50
CA ASN A 45 -3.75 -7.78 -9.28
C ASN A 45 -2.65 -6.76 -8.98
N GLU A 46 -3.02 -5.56 -8.59
CA GLU A 46 -2.04 -4.53 -8.21
C GLU A 46 -1.41 -4.88 -6.88
N ILE A 47 -2.22 -5.37 -5.94
CA ILE A 47 -1.69 -5.78 -4.64
C ILE A 47 -0.73 -6.95 -4.83
N ASP A 48 -1.10 -7.91 -5.67
CA ASP A 48 -0.25 -9.07 -5.92
C ASP A 48 1.10 -8.65 -6.51
N LYS A 49 1.07 -7.74 -7.48
CA LYS A 49 2.30 -7.30 -8.10
C LYS A 49 3.14 -6.47 -7.14
N ALA A 50 2.50 -5.61 -6.35
CA ALA A 50 3.21 -4.81 -5.39
C ALA A 50 3.88 -5.69 -4.35
N CYS A 51 3.19 -6.73 -3.88
CA CYS A 51 3.78 -7.65 -2.91
C CYS A 51 5.02 -8.33 -3.48
N GLU A 52 4.97 -8.69 -4.75
CA GLU A 52 6.09 -9.33 -5.38
C GLU A 52 7.27 -8.37 -5.46
N LEU A 53 7.03 -7.13 -5.90
CA LEU A 53 8.09 -6.14 -6.05
C LEU A 53 8.66 -5.68 -4.72
N LEU A 54 7.82 -5.58 -3.70
CA LEU A 54 8.25 -5.09 -2.40
C LEU A 54 8.60 -6.20 -1.42
N GLU A 55 8.54 -7.45 -1.89
CA GLU A 55 8.88 -8.60 -1.05
C GLU A 55 8.01 -8.64 0.20
N ILE A 56 6.71 -8.44 0.03
CA ILE A 56 5.75 -8.51 1.11
C ILE A 56 5.14 -9.90 1.07
N GLN A 57 5.18 -10.61 2.19
CA GLN A 57 4.65 -11.94 2.24
C GLN A 57 3.14 -11.94 2.39
N THR A 58 2.50 -13.03 1.98
CA THR A 58 1.06 -13.13 2.07
C THR A 58 0.55 -12.84 3.48
N SER A 59 1.27 -13.29 4.50
CA SER A 59 0.85 -13.08 5.87
C SER A 59 0.92 -11.61 6.27
N GLU A 60 1.62 -10.79 5.50
CA GLU A 60 1.78 -9.38 5.84
C GLU A 60 0.87 -8.46 5.04
N ILE A 61 0.12 -8.98 4.08
CA ILE A 61 -0.71 -8.14 3.21
C ILE A 61 -1.66 -7.27 4.03
N GLY A 62 -2.23 -7.82 5.08
CA GLY A 62 -3.15 -7.05 5.92
C GLY A 62 -2.51 -5.83 6.52
N GLU A 63 -1.27 -5.95 6.98
CA GLU A 63 -0.57 -4.84 7.59
C GLU A 63 -0.26 -3.74 6.59
N PHE A 64 0.06 -4.10 5.37
CA PHE A 64 0.47 -3.13 4.38
C PHE A 64 -0.69 -2.50 3.64
N PHE A 65 -1.73 -3.27 3.33
CA PHE A 65 -2.80 -2.78 2.47
C PHE A 65 -4.13 -2.58 3.17
N PHE A 66 -4.34 -3.19 4.32
CA PHE A 66 -5.65 -3.13 4.96
C PHE A 66 -5.60 -2.65 6.41
N ALA A 67 -4.54 -1.99 6.82
CA ALA A 67 -4.46 -1.43 8.16
C ALA A 67 -5.45 -0.27 8.24
N ASN A 68 -6.34 -0.33 9.21
CA ASN A 68 -7.40 0.67 9.32
C ASN A 68 -6.97 1.82 10.21
N ILE A 69 -7.14 3.03 9.71
CA ILE A 69 -6.75 4.20 10.45
C ILE A 69 -7.54 4.36 11.74
N VAL A 70 -8.82 3.99 11.73
CA VAL A 70 -9.64 4.17 12.92
C VAL A 70 -9.84 2.90 13.69
N GLN A 71 -9.05 1.89 13.44
CA GLN A 71 -9.25 0.65 14.14
C GLN A 71 -9.15 0.78 15.63
N ASN A 72 -8.35 1.67 16.15
CA ASN A 72 -8.25 1.71 17.58
C ASN A 72 -9.51 2.23 18.18
N SER A 73 -10.33 2.86 17.48
CA SER A 73 -11.52 3.36 18.13
C SER A 73 -12.54 2.30 18.25
N GLU A 74 -12.56 1.35 17.43
CA GLU A 74 -13.51 0.37 17.66
C GLU A 74 -13.07 -0.84 18.28
N GLN A 75 -11.85 -1.05 18.34
CA GLN A 75 -11.48 -2.24 18.91
C GLN A 75 -11.85 -2.21 20.29
N LYS A 76 -11.95 -1.09 20.85
CA LYS A 76 -12.24 -1.06 22.18
C LYS A 76 -13.64 -1.30 22.37
N SER A 77 -14.34 -1.20 21.38
CA SER A 77 -15.72 -1.37 21.59
C SER A 77 -15.90 -2.80 21.89
N ALA A 78 -14.96 -3.48 21.74
CA ALA A 78 -15.10 -4.88 22.02
C ALA A 78 -15.84 -5.09 23.26
#